data_9664ccf7491fc6ba38d32c33254ad9c0
#
_entry.id   9664ccf7491fc6ba38d32c33254ad9c0
#
_cell.length_a   1.000
_cell.length_b   1.000
_cell.length_c   1.000
_cell.angle_alpha   90.00
_cell.angle_beta   90.00
_cell.angle_gamma   90.00
#
_symmetry.space_group_name_H-M   'P 1'
#
loop_
_entity.id
_entity.type
_entity.pdbx_description
1 polymer ?
#
loop_
_entity_poly.entity_id
_entity_poly.type
_entity_poly.pdbx_seq_one_letter_code
_entity_poly.pdbx_strand_id
1 'polypeptide(L)'
;MSASSPNLHKRFEPYAAGGVVALGLALLATPAIADLKLCNTTSSRIGVAIGYQDPTGWTTEGWWNVAAQTCETLYKGALSSRFYYIHAIDYDRGGEWAGKSVMCTADKSFTIRGVQDCIRRGYKGTGFFEVDTQEAKDWTIRLTDPSEGGAKPK
;
A
#
# COMPACT_ATOMS: atom_id res chain seq x y z
N MET A 1 -69.37 -51.58 -49.31
CA MET A 1 -69.20 -51.84 -47.87
C MET A 1 -68.23 -50.79 -47.27
N SER A 2 -68.82 -49.83 -46.62
CA SER A 2 -68.12 -48.65 -46.10
C SER A 2 -67.52 -48.93 -44.75
N ALA A 3 -66.30 -48.43 -44.50
CA ALA A 3 -65.75 -48.32 -43.19
C ALA A 3 -65.21 -46.91 -43.02
N SER A 4 -65.89 -46.13 -42.20
CA SER A 4 -65.54 -44.79 -41.78
C SER A 4 -64.47 -44.84 -40.72
N SER A 5 -63.44 -44.04 -40.93
CA SER A 5 -62.43 -43.74 -39.85
C SER A 5 -62.76 -42.44 -39.15
N PRO A 6 -62.69 -42.36 -37.83
CA PRO A 6 -62.85 -41.09 -37.13
C PRO A 6 -61.51 -40.36 -37.01
N ASN A 7 -61.55 -39.06 -37.31
CA ASN A 7 -60.49 -38.11 -37.14
C ASN A 7 -60.23 -37.86 -35.63
N LEU A 8 -58.99 -38.09 -35.23
CA LEU A 8 -58.52 -37.76 -33.90
C LEU A 8 -57.78 -36.43 -33.98
N HIS A 9 -58.44 -35.32 -33.61
CA HIS A 9 -57.80 -34.02 -33.44
C HIS A 9 -57.01 -34.01 -32.15
N LYS A 10 -55.69 -34.14 -32.26
CA LYS A 10 -54.78 -33.81 -31.14
C LYS A 10 -54.65 -32.31 -31.09
N ARG A 11 -55.19 -31.71 -30.02
CA ARG A 11 -54.89 -30.32 -29.60
C ARG A 11 -53.47 -30.30 -29.07
N PHE A 12 -52.62 -29.51 -29.70
CA PHE A 12 -51.33 -29.13 -29.13
C PHE A 12 -51.54 -27.93 -28.24
N GLU A 13 -51.36 -28.10 -26.95
CA GLU A 13 -51.22 -26.97 -25.99
C GLU A 13 -49.80 -26.43 -26.09
N PRO A 14 -49.61 -25.10 -26.19
CA PRO A 14 -48.28 -24.51 -26.10
C PRO A 14 -47.85 -24.42 -24.66
N TYR A 15 -46.82 -25.17 -24.28
CA TYR A 15 -46.10 -24.97 -23.04
C TYR A 15 -45.36 -23.64 -23.12
N ALA A 16 -45.80 -22.65 -22.32
CA ALA A 16 -45.10 -21.43 -22.11
C ALA A 16 -43.85 -21.73 -21.26
N ALA A 17 -42.69 -21.81 -21.92
CA ALA A 17 -41.40 -21.89 -21.26
C ALA A 17 -41.09 -20.52 -20.63
N GLY A 18 -41.37 -20.38 -19.34
CA GLY A 18 -40.92 -19.24 -18.55
C GLY A 18 -39.40 -19.25 -18.44
N GLY A 19 -38.71 -18.41 -19.24
CA GLY A 19 -37.29 -18.19 -19.12
C GLY A 19 -36.99 -17.39 -17.85
N VAL A 20 -36.37 -18.03 -16.85
CA VAL A 20 -35.80 -17.35 -15.71
C VAL A 20 -34.49 -16.69 -16.18
N VAL A 21 -34.52 -15.39 -16.44
CA VAL A 21 -33.33 -14.60 -16.67
C VAL A 21 -32.63 -14.39 -15.30
N ALA A 22 -31.65 -15.24 -15.03
CA ALA A 22 -30.76 -15.03 -13.87
C ALA A 22 -29.86 -13.83 -14.19
N LEU A 23 -30.19 -12.67 -13.63
CA LEU A 23 -29.32 -11.49 -13.64
C LEU A 23 -28.10 -11.79 -12.75
N GLY A 24 -27.01 -12.24 -13.36
CA GLY A 24 -25.73 -12.39 -12.67
C GLY A 24 -25.19 -11.03 -12.28
N LEU A 25 -25.23 -10.70 -10.98
CA LEU A 25 -24.48 -9.57 -10.42
C LEU A 25 -22.99 -9.87 -10.58
N ALA A 26 -22.35 -9.33 -11.60
CA ALA A 26 -20.91 -9.29 -11.70
C ALA A 26 -20.38 -8.34 -10.63
N LEU A 27 -19.89 -8.89 -9.52
CA LEU A 27 -19.12 -8.15 -8.53
C LEU A 27 -17.83 -7.67 -9.21
N LEU A 28 -17.78 -6.41 -9.59
CA LEU A 28 -16.58 -5.75 -10.04
C LEU A 28 -15.64 -5.63 -8.82
N ALA A 29 -14.74 -6.60 -8.67
CA ALA A 29 -13.65 -6.49 -7.72
C ALA A 29 -12.75 -5.34 -8.16
N THR A 30 -12.81 -4.20 -7.47
CA THR A 30 -11.84 -3.13 -7.65
C THR A 30 -10.48 -3.66 -7.25
N PRO A 31 -9.43 -3.52 -8.08
CA PRO A 31 -8.09 -3.91 -7.68
C PRO A 31 -7.71 -3.14 -6.42
N ALA A 32 -7.42 -3.84 -5.34
CA ALA A 32 -6.83 -3.24 -4.16
C ALA A 32 -5.46 -2.68 -4.56
N ILE A 33 -5.28 -1.37 -4.45
CA ILE A 33 -3.99 -0.72 -4.69
C ILE A 33 -3.09 -1.10 -3.52
N ALA A 34 -2.12 -1.96 -3.78
CA ALA A 34 -1.14 -2.40 -2.81
C ALA A 34 0.02 -1.40 -2.79
N ASP A 35 0.17 -0.64 -1.69
CA ASP A 35 1.16 0.42 -1.55
C ASP A 35 1.68 0.48 -0.11
N LEU A 36 2.88 1.06 0.10
CA LEU A 36 3.30 1.56 1.40
C LEU A 36 2.92 3.03 1.52
N LYS A 37 2.03 3.34 2.43
CA LYS A 37 1.58 4.70 2.72
C LYS A 37 2.10 5.17 4.07
N LEU A 38 2.30 6.47 4.19
CA LEU A 38 2.55 7.11 5.47
C LEU A 38 1.54 8.23 5.67
N CYS A 39 0.84 8.18 6.80
CA CYS A 39 -0.09 9.21 7.24
C CYS A 39 0.55 10.02 8.37
N ASN A 40 0.72 11.30 8.13
CA ASN A 40 1.16 12.27 9.11
C ASN A 40 -0.04 12.75 9.92
N THR A 41 -0.20 12.26 11.15
CA THR A 41 -1.28 12.70 12.05
C THR A 41 -0.85 13.80 13.01
N THR A 42 0.34 14.36 12.81
CA THR A 42 0.84 15.51 13.58
C THR A 42 0.30 16.83 13.03
N SER A 43 0.51 17.91 13.75
CA SER A 43 0.18 19.27 13.31
C SER A 43 1.30 19.94 12.52
N SER A 44 2.43 19.26 12.29
CA SER A 44 3.61 19.77 11.58
C SER A 44 3.73 19.22 10.18
N ARG A 45 4.44 19.94 9.31
CA ARG A 45 4.96 19.37 8.07
C ARG A 45 6.16 18.50 8.39
N ILE A 46 6.25 17.34 7.75
CA ILE A 46 7.35 16.41 7.97
C ILE A 46 8.05 16.08 6.65
N GLY A 47 9.35 15.81 6.76
CA GLY A 47 10.13 15.17 5.69
C GLY A 47 10.30 13.69 6.01
N VAL A 48 10.09 12.84 5.02
CA VAL A 48 10.17 11.38 5.19
C VAL A 48 11.16 10.78 4.22
N ALA A 49 11.99 9.88 4.72
CA ALA A 49 12.85 9.00 3.92
C ALA A 49 12.50 7.54 4.23
N ILE A 50 12.61 6.71 3.21
CA ILE A 50 12.36 5.28 3.31
C ILE A 50 13.60 4.47 2.93
N GLY A 51 13.76 3.31 3.57
CA GLY A 51 14.74 2.30 3.21
C GLY A 51 14.05 0.96 3.00
N TYR A 52 14.46 0.22 1.99
CA TYR A 52 13.92 -1.10 1.68
C TYR A 52 14.93 -1.95 0.93
N GLN A 53 14.66 -3.24 0.89
CA GLN A 53 15.42 -4.19 0.09
C GLN A 53 14.53 -4.71 -1.03
N ASP A 54 15.01 -4.63 -2.26
CA ASP A 54 14.41 -5.23 -3.44
C ASP A 54 15.32 -6.31 -4.02
N PRO A 55 14.94 -7.03 -5.09
CA PRO A 55 15.81 -8.03 -5.71
C PRO A 55 17.17 -7.51 -6.20
N THR A 56 17.32 -6.19 -6.36
CA THR A 56 18.57 -5.54 -6.77
C THR A 56 19.44 -5.09 -5.60
N GLY A 57 18.93 -5.18 -4.37
CA GLY A 57 19.64 -4.85 -3.14
C GLY A 57 18.97 -3.77 -2.31
N TRP A 58 19.72 -3.18 -1.38
CA TRP A 58 19.25 -2.11 -0.53
C TRP A 58 19.12 -0.80 -1.28
N THR A 59 18.03 -0.08 -1.01
CA THR A 59 17.76 1.26 -1.55
C THR A 59 17.24 2.16 -0.45
N THR A 60 17.68 3.41 -0.44
CA THR A 60 17.06 4.49 0.34
C THR A 60 16.62 5.60 -0.58
N GLU A 61 15.45 6.16 -0.28
CA GLU A 61 14.84 7.25 -1.06
C GLU A 61 14.28 8.32 -0.12
N GLY A 62 14.24 9.54 -0.58
CA GLY A 62 13.71 10.72 0.12
C GLY A 62 13.90 11.98 -0.72
N TRP A 63 13.35 13.09 -0.33
CA TRP A 63 12.46 13.30 0.80
C TRP A 63 11.04 13.49 0.29
N TRP A 64 10.09 12.84 0.91
CA TRP A 64 8.68 13.17 0.75
C TRP A 64 8.31 14.26 1.74
N ASN A 65 7.71 15.35 1.26
CA ASN A 65 7.17 16.40 2.11
C ASN A 65 5.70 16.11 2.36
N VAL A 66 5.38 15.70 3.58
CA VAL A 66 4.02 15.31 3.96
C VAL A 66 3.42 16.39 4.84
N ALA A 67 2.37 17.04 4.35
CA ALA A 67 1.67 18.08 5.11
C ALA A 67 1.00 17.51 6.37
N ALA A 68 0.71 18.38 7.33
CA ALA A 68 -0.04 18.02 8.53
C ALA A 68 -1.38 17.38 8.14
N GLN A 69 -1.77 16.31 8.83
CA GLN A 69 -3.03 15.59 8.64
C GLN A 69 -3.26 15.03 7.23
N THR A 70 -2.18 14.73 6.49
CA THR A 70 -2.26 14.11 5.16
C THR A 70 -1.50 12.78 5.09
N CYS A 71 -1.76 12.02 4.04
CA CYS A 71 -1.05 10.77 3.74
C CYS A 71 -0.36 10.87 2.39
N GLU A 72 0.80 10.21 2.28
CA GLU A 72 1.56 10.08 1.04
C GLU A 72 1.91 8.61 0.77
N THR A 73 1.97 8.24 -0.50
CA THR A 73 2.46 6.94 -0.93
C THR A 73 3.97 6.98 -1.07
N LEU A 74 4.67 6.25 -0.22
CA LEU A 74 6.13 6.17 -0.22
C LEU A 74 6.67 5.11 -1.17
N TYR A 75 5.96 4.00 -1.32
CA TYR A 75 6.32 2.92 -2.25
C TYR A 75 5.06 2.43 -2.97
N LYS A 76 5.10 2.41 -4.29
CA LYS A 76 3.97 2.01 -5.13
C LYS A 76 4.09 0.54 -5.52
N GLY A 77 2.97 -0.15 -5.48
CA GLY A 77 2.87 -1.56 -5.83
C GLY A 77 2.98 -2.49 -4.62
N ALA A 78 2.75 -3.77 -4.87
CA ALA A 78 2.76 -4.78 -3.82
C ALA A 78 4.10 -4.85 -3.10
N LEU A 79 4.06 -4.81 -1.78
CA LEU A 79 5.25 -4.89 -0.95
C LEU A 79 5.97 -6.23 -1.17
N SER A 80 7.27 -6.16 -1.45
CA SER A 80 8.12 -7.32 -1.74
C SER A 80 8.92 -7.79 -0.52
N SER A 81 9.07 -6.92 0.48
CA SER A 81 9.80 -7.20 1.73
C SER A 81 8.86 -7.15 2.92
N ARG A 82 9.22 -7.91 3.95
CA ARG A 82 8.55 -7.84 5.25
C ARG A 82 8.91 -6.57 6.01
N PHE A 83 10.18 -6.14 5.93
CA PHE A 83 10.69 -5.00 6.67
C PHE A 83 10.95 -3.81 5.77
N TYR A 84 10.42 -2.68 6.20
CA TYR A 84 10.70 -1.34 5.65
C TYR A 84 11.27 -0.46 6.75
N TYR A 85 12.02 0.55 6.37
CA TYR A 85 12.75 1.41 7.29
C TYR A 85 12.35 2.85 7.02
N ILE A 86 12.06 3.59 8.08
CA ILE A 86 11.57 4.96 8.00
C ILE A 86 12.44 5.87 8.84
N HIS A 87 12.74 7.03 8.30
CA HIS A 87 13.23 8.17 9.02
C HIS A 87 12.37 9.39 8.69
N ALA A 88 11.97 10.15 9.68
CA ALA A 88 11.19 11.35 9.46
C ALA A 88 11.69 12.50 10.33
N ILE A 89 11.59 13.73 9.81
CA ILE A 89 11.98 14.95 10.50
C ILE A 89 10.79 15.91 10.54
N ASP A 90 10.62 16.59 11.66
CA ASP A 90 9.62 17.65 11.86
C ASP A 90 10.21 19.00 11.43
N TYR A 91 9.68 19.59 10.34
CA TYR A 91 10.18 20.86 9.81
C TYR A 91 9.72 22.08 10.58
N ASP A 92 8.61 21.99 11.30
CA ASP A 92 7.99 23.14 11.93
C ASP A 92 8.38 23.29 13.40
N ARG A 93 8.54 22.18 14.13
CA ARG A 93 8.88 22.18 15.56
C ARG A 93 10.26 21.62 15.86
N GLY A 94 10.88 20.99 14.88
CA GLY A 94 12.11 20.24 15.07
C GLY A 94 11.87 18.87 15.73
N GLY A 95 12.92 18.04 15.71
CA GLY A 95 12.85 16.66 16.16
C GLY A 95 12.74 15.68 15.02
N GLU A 96 12.80 14.41 15.37
CA GLU A 96 12.83 13.34 14.37
C GLU A 96 12.22 12.05 14.91
N TRP A 97 11.73 11.23 13.99
CA TRP A 97 11.42 9.82 14.19
C TRP A 97 12.56 9.02 13.58
N ALA A 98 13.43 8.53 14.42
CA ALA A 98 14.64 7.81 14.05
C ALA A 98 14.71 6.45 14.75
N GLY A 99 15.64 5.61 14.32
CA GLY A 99 15.89 4.30 14.91
C GLY A 99 17.37 3.92 14.83
N LYS A 100 17.65 2.63 15.03
CA LYS A 100 19.01 2.11 15.15
C LYS A 100 19.62 1.63 13.82
N SER A 101 18.80 1.45 12.78
CA SER A 101 19.26 0.99 11.47
C SER A 101 19.86 2.15 10.69
N VAL A 102 21.18 2.19 10.59
CA VAL A 102 21.87 3.27 9.87
C VAL A 102 21.84 3.02 8.38
N MET A 103 21.30 3.98 7.63
CA MET A 103 21.21 3.96 6.17
C MET A 103 21.67 5.30 5.59
N CYS A 104 21.93 5.32 4.28
CA CYS A 104 22.45 6.52 3.62
C CYS A 104 21.33 7.49 3.24
N THR A 105 21.54 8.78 3.52
CA THR A 105 20.65 9.87 3.07
C THR A 105 21.47 11.02 2.48
N ALA A 106 20.78 11.93 1.78
CA ALA A 106 21.33 13.18 1.30
C ALA A 106 20.42 14.35 1.66
N ASP A 107 20.92 15.59 1.53
CA ASP A 107 20.17 16.80 1.91
C ASP A 107 19.01 17.13 0.96
N LYS A 108 19.19 16.84 -0.31
CA LYS A 108 18.16 17.01 -1.35
C LYS A 108 17.47 15.69 -1.61
N SER A 109 16.46 15.67 -2.47
CA SER A 109 15.83 14.44 -2.95
C SER A 109 16.88 13.47 -3.46
N PHE A 110 16.75 12.21 -3.11
CA PHE A 110 17.76 11.18 -3.39
C PHE A 110 17.12 9.81 -3.64
N THR A 111 17.83 9.00 -4.40
CA THR A 111 17.71 7.56 -4.50
C THR A 111 19.12 7.00 -4.41
N ILE A 112 19.44 6.32 -3.31
CA ILE A 112 20.77 5.80 -3.02
C ILE A 112 20.72 4.29 -2.96
N ARG A 113 21.56 3.64 -3.79
CA ARG A 113 21.75 2.19 -3.77
C ARG A 113 22.84 1.80 -2.79
N GLY A 114 22.53 0.79 -1.97
CA GLY A 114 23.41 0.31 -0.90
C GLY A 114 23.40 1.19 0.35
N VAL A 115 23.55 0.55 1.50
CA VAL A 115 23.51 1.19 2.81
C VAL A 115 24.86 1.22 3.53
N GLN A 116 25.90 0.73 2.86
CA GLN A 116 27.25 0.66 3.41
C GLN A 116 28.05 1.93 3.08
N ASP A 117 28.99 2.25 3.96
CA ASP A 117 29.99 3.27 3.74
C ASP A 117 29.45 4.67 3.34
N CYS A 118 28.30 5.06 3.89
CA CYS A 118 27.60 6.31 3.54
C CYS A 118 28.53 7.51 3.48
N ILE A 119 29.31 7.74 4.55
CA ILE A 119 30.21 8.90 4.68
C ILE A 119 31.29 8.89 3.60
N ARG A 120 31.94 7.74 3.36
CA ARG A 120 32.98 7.62 2.32
C ARG A 120 32.44 7.84 0.90
N ARG A 121 31.16 7.56 0.71
CA ARG A 121 30.46 7.74 -0.55
C ARG A 121 29.88 9.16 -0.70
N GLY A 122 30.07 10.03 0.27
CA GLY A 122 29.60 11.43 0.24
C GLY A 122 28.15 11.61 0.71
N TYR A 123 27.59 10.62 1.41
CA TYR A 123 26.25 10.67 1.99
C TYR A 123 26.30 10.82 3.50
N LYS A 124 25.14 11.01 4.11
CA LYS A 124 24.98 10.98 5.57
C LYS A 124 24.59 9.58 6.02
N GLY A 125 25.08 9.15 7.17
CA GLY A 125 24.57 8.01 7.89
C GLY A 125 23.43 8.45 8.79
N THR A 126 22.22 7.96 8.55
CA THR A 126 20.99 8.39 9.24
C THR A 126 20.32 7.19 9.87
N GLY A 127 19.80 7.34 11.08
CA GLY A 127 19.12 6.28 11.82
C GLY A 127 17.66 6.15 11.37
N PHE A 128 17.28 4.96 10.93
CA PHE A 128 15.93 4.60 10.54
C PHE A 128 15.31 3.64 11.56
N PHE A 129 14.02 3.76 11.81
CA PHE A 129 13.28 2.75 12.57
C PHE A 129 12.66 1.72 11.63
N GLU A 130 12.55 0.49 12.12
CA GLU A 130 12.02 -0.63 11.36
C GLU A 130 10.50 -0.70 11.47
N VAL A 131 9.87 -1.00 10.35
CA VAL A 131 8.44 -1.29 10.22
C VAL A 131 8.29 -2.73 9.74
N ASP A 132 7.74 -3.60 10.58
CA ASP A 132 7.37 -4.97 10.21
C ASP A 132 5.97 -4.97 9.59
N THR A 133 5.89 -5.19 8.29
CA THR A 133 4.63 -5.26 7.55
C THR A 133 3.95 -6.62 7.66
N GLN A 134 4.53 -7.57 8.40
CA GLN A 134 4.01 -8.93 8.58
C GLN A 134 3.74 -9.66 7.24
N GLU A 135 4.56 -9.36 6.23
CA GLU A 135 4.43 -9.88 4.86
C GLU A 135 3.13 -9.45 4.14
N ALA A 136 2.43 -8.44 4.66
CA ALA A 136 1.29 -7.85 3.98
C ALA A 136 1.71 -7.23 2.63
N LYS A 137 0.81 -7.18 1.68
CA LYS A 137 1.07 -6.59 0.35
C LYS A 137 0.86 -5.10 0.31
N ASP A 138 0.17 -4.55 1.31
CA ASP A 138 -0.02 -3.12 1.54
C ASP A 138 0.14 -2.81 3.03
N TRP A 139 0.58 -1.60 3.34
CA TRP A 139 0.75 -1.16 4.71
C TRP A 139 0.59 0.35 4.85
N THR A 140 0.02 0.78 5.97
CA THR A 140 -0.08 2.21 6.29
C THR A 140 0.61 2.50 7.62
N ILE A 141 1.62 3.35 7.57
CA ILE A 141 2.34 3.85 8.73
C ILE A 141 1.64 5.12 9.21
N ARG A 142 1.45 5.27 10.53
CA ARG A 142 0.92 6.49 11.13
C ARG A 142 2.00 7.11 12.00
N LEU A 143 2.39 8.35 11.69
CA LEU A 143 3.24 9.15 12.55
C LEU A 143 2.37 10.05 13.42
N THR A 144 2.57 9.95 14.73
CA THR A 144 1.88 10.75 15.75
C THR A 144 2.90 11.59 16.49
N ASP A 145 2.45 12.69 17.10
CA ASP A 145 3.29 13.48 17.98
C ASP A 145 3.85 12.61 19.14
N PRO A 146 5.13 12.75 19.47
CA PRO A 146 5.74 11.98 20.55
C PRO A 146 5.07 12.16 21.92
N SER A 147 4.34 13.27 22.10
CA SER A 147 3.61 13.61 23.33
C SER A 147 2.22 12.98 23.43
N GLU A 148 1.63 12.54 22.31
CA GLU A 148 0.25 12.01 22.27
C GLU A 148 0.18 10.48 22.29
N GLY A 149 1.25 9.82 22.02
CA GLY A 149 1.31 8.36 21.97
C GLY A 149 2.53 7.83 22.69
N GLY A 150 2.42 7.52 23.94
CA GLY A 150 3.42 6.76 24.70
C GLY A 150 3.57 5.32 24.21
N ALA A 151 3.55 5.10 22.90
CA ALA A 151 3.82 3.84 22.25
C ALA A 151 5.11 3.97 21.42
N LYS A 152 6.22 3.54 22.01
CA LYS A 152 7.36 3.08 21.22
C LYS A 152 6.83 2.07 20.20
N PRO A 153 7.18 2.19 18.93
CA PRO A 153 6.97 1.09 18.00
C PRO A 153 7.73 -0.13 18.53
N LYS A 154 6.99 -1.21 18.73
CA LYS A 154 7.56 -2.52 19.04
C LYS A 154 8.26 -3.06 17.83
#